data_f7f9016d5a12a33ed80a53eb73d4c342
#
_entry.id   f7f9016d5a12a33ed80a53eb73d4c342
#
_cell.length_a   1.000
_cell.length_b   1.000
_cell.length_c   1.000
_cell.angle_alpha   90.00
_cell.angle_beta   90.00
_cell.angle_gamma   90.00
#
_symmetry.space_group_name_H-M   'P 1'
#
loop_
_entity.id
_entity.type
_entity.pdbx_description
1 polymer ?
#
loop_
_entity_poly.entity_id
_entity_poly.type
_entity_poly.pdbx_seq_one_letter_code
_entity_poly.pdbx_strand_id
1 'polypeptide(L)'
;MKILVVCQHYWPEPYPLTDICEALVQRGHIVDLVTDVPNYPMGETYSGYEKGKRREEIHNGVHIIRSFTIPRKHNAVFRLLNYYSYAWSSSLLVKKLPDDYDVVFTNQTSPVMMSSAAFA
;
A
#
# COMPACT_ATOMS: atom_id res chain seq x y z
N MET A 1 6.19 17.57 -7.74
CA MET A 1 5.66 17.44 -6.37
C MET A 1 6.10 16.11 -5.78
N LYS A 2 6.24 16.05 -4.49
CA LYS A 2 6.49 14.80 -3.78
C LYS A 2 5.16 14.32 -3.20
N ILE A 3 4.70 13.15 -3.65
CA ILE A 3 3.35 12.64 -3.37
C ILE A 3 3.46 11.35 -2.57
N LEU A 4 2.74 11.28 -1.46
CA LEU A 4 2.58 10.04 -0.70
C LEU A 4 1.21 9.44 -1.06
N VAL A 5 1.21 8.19 -1.52
CA VAL A 5 -0.01 7.45 -1.81
C VAL A 5 -0.16 6.35 -0.77
N VAL A 6 -1.33 6.28 -0.16
CA VAL A 6 -1.66 5.21 0.81
C VAL A 6 -2.83 4.43 0.26
N CYS A 7 -2.61 3.16 -0.05
CA CYS A 7 -3.65 2.28 -0.58
C CYS A 7 -3.40 0.86 -0.11
N GLN A 8 -4.46 0.08 0.07
CA GLN A 8 -4.29 -1.31 0.50
C GLN A 8 -3.79 -2.18 -0.64
N HIS A 9 -4.25 -1.95 -1.86
CA HIS A 9 -3.93 -2.81 -3.00
C HIS A 9 -3.23 -2.04 -4.10
N TYR A 10 -2.13 -2.61 -4.59
CA TYR A 10 -1.35 -2.04 -5.67
C TYR A 10 -0.69 -3.16 -6.46
N TRP A 11 0.02 -2.82 -7.54
CA TRP A 11 0.78 -3.83 -8.31
C TRP A 11 1.63 -4.72 -7.38
N PRO A 12 1.72 -6.03 -7.61
CA PRO A 12 1.22 -6.80 -8.75
C PRO A 12 -0.25 -7.19 -8.69
N GLU A 13 -1.00 -6.73 -7.69
CA GLU A 13 -2.43 -6.94 -7.65
C GLU A 13 -3.13 -6.13 -8.76
N PRO A 14 -4.24 -6.62 -9.36
CA PRO A 14 -4.85 -6.00 -10.53
C PRO A 14 -5.72 -4.78 -10.15
N TYR A 15 -5.10 -3.64 -9.91
CA TYR A 15 -5.82 -2.41 -9.55
C TYR A 15 -5.42 -1.26 -10.46
N PRO A 16 -6.40 -0.40 -10.86
CA PRO A 16 -6.11 0.71 -11.79
C PRO A 16 -5.27 1.82 -11.20
N LEU A 17 -5.11 1.89 -9.88
CA LEU A 17 -4.25 2.89 -9.25
C LEU A 17 -2.80 2.79 -9.71
N THR A 18 -2.35 1.61 -10.13
CA THR A 18 -1.03 1.41 -10.71
C THR A 18 -0.79 2.35 -11.90
N ASP A 19 -1.75 2.41 -12.83
CA ASP A 19 -1.62 3.26 -14.01
C ASP A 19 -1.58 4.74 -13.64
N ILE A 20 -2.37 5.15 -12.65
CA ILE A 20 -2.40 6.53 -12.18
C ILE A 20 -1.06 6.93 -11.58
N CYS A 21 -0.49 6.11 -10.71
CA CYS A 21 0.79 6.41 -10.07
C CYS A 21 1.94 6.43 -11.09
N GLU A 22 1.95 5.51 -12.03
CA GLU A 22 2.98 5.48 -13.08
C GLU A 22 2.89 6.72 -13.98
N ALA A 23 1.67 7.18 -14.29
CA ALA A 23 1.49 8.40 -15.05
C ALA A 23 2.00 9.63 -14.31
N LEU A 24 1.82 9.70 -13.00
CA LEU A 24 2.35 10.79 -12.18
C LEU A 24 3.88 10.83 -12.21
N VAL A 25 4.54 9.67 -12.15
CA VAL A 25 5.99 9.60 -12.26
C VAL A 25 6.46 10.07 -13.63
N GLN A 26 5.76 9.68 -14.70
CA GLN A 26 6.10 10.12 -16.06
C GLN A 26 5.98 11.63 -16.23
N ARG A 27 5.15 12.29 -15.43
CA ARG A 27 5.00 13.76 -15.43
C ARG A 27 6.01 14.48 -14.54
N GLY A 28 6.98 13.77 -13.99
CA GLY A 28 8.06 14.35 -13.20
C GLY A 28 7.82 14.42 -11.71
N HIS A 29 6.77 13.79 -11.18
CA HIS A 29 6.50 13.77 -9.76
C HIS A 29 7.25 12.61 -9.08
N ILE A 30 7.58 12.80 -7.80
CA ILE A 30 8.13 11.74 -6.96
C ILE A 30 6.96 11.09 -6.23
N VAL A 31 6.78 9.78 -6.41
CA VAL A 31 5.67 9.04 -5.81
C VAL A 31 6.22 7.97 -4.89
N ASP A 32 5.96 8.12 -3.59
CA ASP A 32 6.17 7.07 -2.58
C ASP A 32 4.81 6.48 -2.24
N LEU A 33 4.72 5.16 -2.23
CA LEU A 33 3.46 4.46 -2.08
C LEU A 33 3.55 3.45 -0.95
N VAL A 34 2.64 3.55 0.01
CA VAL A 34 2.49 2.59 1.10
C VAL A 34 1.32 1.68 0.80
N THR A 35 1.58 0.38 0.73
CA THR A 35 0.57 -0.63 0.40
C THR A 35 0.77 -1.88 1.24
N ASP A 36 -0.05 -2.89 1.01
CA ASP A 36 0.06 -4.16 1.72
C ASP A 36 0.99 -5.15 1.00
N VAL A 37 1.13 -6.32 1.62
CA VAL A 37 1.72 -7.49 0.96
C VAL A 37 0.68 -8.04 -0.03
N PRO A 38 1.04 -8.30 -1.31
CA PRO A 38 0.04 -8.70 -2.31
C PRO A 38 -0.66 -10.01 -1.92
N ASN A 39 -1.97 -10.01 -1.90
CA ASN A 39 -2.78 -11.19 -1.57
C ASN A 39 -4.13 -11.26 -2.30
N TYR A 40 -4.55 -10.19 -2.98
CA TYR A 40 -5.80 -10.13 -3.72
C TYR A 40 -5.58 -10.50 -5.19
N PRO A 41 -6.44 -11.25 -5.86
CA PRO A 41 -7.74 -11.74 -5.39
C PRO A 41 -7.70 -13.13 -4.74
N MET A 42 -6.56 -13.82 -4.74
CA MET A 42 -6.47 -15.22 -4.32
C MET A 42 -6.61 -15.43 -2.81
N GLY A 43 -6.43 -14.38 -2.01
CA GLY A 43 -6.52 -14.48 -0.55
C GLY A 43 -5.27 -15.03 0.12
N GLU A 44 -4.22 -15.29 -0.65
CA GLU A 44 -2.93 -15.77 -0.16
C GLU A 44 -1.81 -14.87 -0.65
N THR A 45 -0.73 -14.77 0.13
CA THR A 45 0.42 -13.95 -0.25
C THR A 45 1.00 -14.42 -1.59
N TYR A 46 1.27 -13.47 -2.49
CA TYR A 46 1.85 -13.76 -3.79
C TYR A 46 3.24 -14.37 -3.66
N SER A 47 3.56 -15.28 -4.58
CA SER A 47 4.87 -15.87 -4.66
C SER A 47 5.95 -14.79 -4.79
N GLY A 48 7.02 -14.91 -4.00
CA GLY A 48 8.11 -13.95 -3.97
C GLY A 48 7.93 -12.83 -2.95
N TYR A 49 6.77 -12.76 -2.28
CA TYR A 49 6.49 -11.72 -1.27
C TYR A 49 6.32 -12.28 0.15
N GLU A 50 6.49 -13.57 0.33
CA GLU A 50 6.34 -14.23 1.61
C GLU A 50 7.48 -13.84 2.57
N LYS A 51 7.21 -13.91 3.88
CA LYS A 51 8.20 -13.73 4.94
C LYS A 51 8.94 -12.38 4.87
N GLY A 52 8.23 -11.35 4.43
CA GLY A 52 8.78 -10.00 4.39
C GLY A 52 9.69 -9.72 3.20
N LYS A 53 9.72 -10.59 2.21
CA LYS A 53 10.47 -10.33 0.98
C LYS A 53 9.84 -9.17 0.19
N ARG A 54 10.68 -8.41 -0.51
CA ARG A 54 10.26 -7.29 -1.37
C ARG A 54 9.38 -6.27 -0.65
N ARG A 55 9.67 -6.00 0.62
CA ARG A 55 8.95 -4.97 1.36
C ARG A 55 9.15 -3.57 0.79
N GLU A 56 10.24 -3.36 0.09
CA GLU A 56 10.54 -2.09 -0.56
C GLU A 56 11.05 -2.37 -1.96
N GLU A 57 10.42 -1.78 -2.97
CA GLU A 57 10.83 -1.96 -4.35
C GLU A 57 10.45 -0.75 -5.19
N ILE A 58 11.07 -0.60 -6.36
CA ILE A 58 10.72 0.44 -7.33
C ILE A 58 10.17 -0.25 -8.57
N HIS A 59 8.94 0.11 -8.94
CA HIS A 59 8.28 -0.41 -10.14
C HIS A 59 7.83 0.74 -11.03
N ASN A 60 8.40 0.80 -12.24
CA ASN A 60 8.12 1.86 -13.21
C ASN A 60 8.25 3.27 -12.59
N GLY A 61 9.27 3.46 -11.75
CA GLY A 61 9.55 4.73 -11.11
C GLY A 61 8.78 5.00 -9.82
N VAL A 62 7.79 4.20 -9.47
CA VAL A 62 7.04 4.33 -8.22
C VAL A 62 7.77 3.60 -7.10
N HIS A 63 8.08 4.30 -6.02
CA HIS A 63 8.72 3.72 -4.85
C HIS A 63 7.66 3.07 -3.97
N ILE A 64 7.62 1.74 -3.94
CA ILE A 64 6.61 0.97 -3.23
C ILE A 64 7.17 0.51 -1.89
N ILE A 65 6.47 0.83 -0.81
CA ILE A 65 6.82 0.42 0.55
C ILE A 65 5.67 -0.42 1.09
N ARG A 66 5.96 -1.67 1.45
CA ARG A 66 4.91 -2.61 1.87
C ARG A 66 4.90 -2.76 3.38
N SER A 67 3.72 -2.60 3.96
CA SER A 67 3.50 -2.85 5.38
C SER A 67 3.05 -4.29 5.60
N PHE A 68 3.23 -4.78 6.84
CA PHE A 68 2.78 -6.12 7.21
C PHE A 68 1.26 -6.22 7.10
N THR A 69 0.77 -7.33 6.52
CA THR A 69 -0.65 -7.59 6.38
C THR A 69 -0.90 -9.09 6.53
N ILE A 70 -1.98 -9.44 7.22
CA ILE A 70 -2.46 -10.82 7.28
C ILE A 70 -3.25 -11.09 5.99
N PRO A 71 -2.93 -12.14 5.22
CA PRO A 71 -3.67 -12.45 3.99
C PRO A 71 -5.16 -12.67 4.24
N ARG A 72 -5.99 -12.25 3.29
CA ARG A 72 -7.45 -12.33 3.41
C ARG A 72 -7.99 -13.75 3.53
N LYS A 73 -7.31 -14.70 2.90
CA LYS A 73 -7.83 -16.05 2.70
C LYS A 73 -9.26 -15.98 2.18
N HIS A 74 -10.11 -16.95 2.48
CA HIS A 74 -11.45 -16.97 1.88
C HIS A 74 -12.56 -16.93 2.94
N ASN A 75 -12.33 -16.24 4.06
CA ASN A 75 -13.37 -16.09 5.07
C ASN A 75 -13.42 -14.68 5.66
N ALA A 76 -14.54 -14.35 6.32
CA ALA A 76 -14.79 -13.01 6.85
C ALA A 76 -13.83 -12.63 7.98
N VAL A 77 -13.43 -13.57 8.82
CA VAL A 77 -12.51 -13.31 9.93
C VAL A 77 -11.16 -12.86 9.41
N PHE A 78 -10.60 -13.58 8.45
CA PHE A 78 -9.32 -13.21 7.86
C PHE A 78 -9.41 -11.92 7.06
N ARG A 79 -10.57 -11.60 6.47
CA ARG A 79 -10.79 -10.32 5.82
C ARG A 79 -10.68 -9.18 6.81
N LEU A 80 -11.29 -9.29 7.99
CA LEU A 80 -11.17 -8.29 9.04
C LEU A 80 -9.74 -8.17 9.54
N LEU A 81 -9.07 -9.31 9.76
CA LEU A 81 -7.66 -9.30 10.15
C LEU A 81 -6.77 -8.62 9.10
N ASN A 82 -7.07 -8.83 7.82
CA ASN A 82 -6.36 -8.17 6.73
C ASN A 82 -6.49 -6.64 6.84
N TYR A 83 -7.70 -6.13 7.00
CA TYR A 83 -7.93 -4.70 7.12
C TYR A 83 -7.26 -4.08 8.34
N TYR A 84 -7.43 -4.70 9.50
CA TYR A 84 -6.87 -4.15 10.74
C TYR A 84 -5.34 -4.27 10.79
N SER A 85 -4.78 -5.36 10.31
CA SER A 85 -3.32 -5.52 10.28
C SER A 85 -2.69 -4.50 9.35
N TYR A 86 -3.28 -4.24 8.19
CA TYR A 86 -2.81 -3.20 7.29
C TYR A 86 -2.92 -1.81 7.92
N ALA A 87 -4.08 -1.47 8.50
CA ALA A 87 -4.30 -0.16 9.11
C ALA A 87 -3.28 0.11 10.23
N TRP A 88 -3.02 -0.90 11.06
CA TRP A 88 -2.07 -0.77 12.16
C TRP A 88 -0.63 -0.65 11.66
N SER A 89 -0.19 -1.57 10.81
CA SER A 89 1.20 -1.60 10.33
C SER A 89 1.51 -0.42 9.41
N SER A 90 0.59 -0.03 8.54
CA SER A 90 0.78 1.11 7.67
C SER A 90 0.82 2.43 8.45
N SER A 91 0.04 2.56 9.51
CA SER A 91 0.09 3.73 10.39
C SER A 91 1.46 3.88 11.05
N LEU A 92 2.03 2.77 11.54
CA LEU A 92 3.38 2.78 12.11
C LEU A 92 4.43 3.13 11.06
N LEU A 93 4.28 2.61 9.87
CA LEU A 93 5.22 2.86 8.77
C LEU A 93 5.18 4.33 8.34
N VAL A 94 3.99 4.90 8.19
CA VAL A 94 3.82 6.30 7.79
C VAL A 94 4.45 7.24 8.80
N LYS A 95 4.37 6.95 10.09
CA LYS A 95 5.00 7.77 11.13
C LYS A 95 6.53 7.82 11.01
N LYS A 96 7.14 6.83 10.36
CA LYS A 96 8.59 6.78 10.17
C LYS A 96 9.05 7.45 8.87
N LEU A 97 8.13 7.81 8.00
CA LEU A 97 8.46 8.46 6.74
C LEU A 97 8.76 9.94 6.96
N PRO A 98 9.54 10.59 6.06
CA PRO A 98 9.73 12.04 6.11
C PRO A 98 8.38 12.76 6.00
N ASP A 99 8.28 13.96 6.53
CA ASP A 99 7.08 14.78 6.46
C ASP A 99 7.17 15.90 5.43
N ASP A 100 7.97 15.70 4.38
CA ASP A 100 8.20 16.67 3.32
C ASP A 100 7.31 16.44 2.08
N TYR A 101 6.24 15.67 2.20
CA TYR A 101 5.32 15.43 1.12
C TYR A 101 4.43 16.63 0.85
N ASP A 102 4.22 16.94 -0.43
CA ASP A 102 3.34 18.03 -0.84
C ASP A 102 1.87 17.64 -0.77
N VAL A 103 1.54 16.37 -1.06
CA VAL A 103 0.18 15.85 -1.12
C VAL A 103 0.15 14.43 -0.58
N VAL A 104 -0.90 14.09 0.14
CA VAL A 104 -1.21 12.72 0.55
C VAL A 104 -2.50 12.30 -0.16
N PHE A 105 -2.41 11.25 -0.96
CA PHE A 105 -3.55 10.69 -1.69
C PHE A 105 -3.87 9.31 -1.12
N THR A 106 -5.13 9.05 -0.86
CA THR A 106 -5.56 7.74 -0.37
C THR A 106 -6.64 7.15 -1.25
N ASN A 107 -6.57 5.83 -1.45
CA ASN A 107 -7.61 5.07 -2.14
C ASN A 107 -8.03 3.94 -1.21
N GLN A 108 -9.22 4.01 -0.65
CA GLN A 108 -9.66 3.18 0.46
C GLN A 108 -10.81 2.27 0.05
N THR A 109 -10.73 1.01 0.46
CA THR A 109 -11.84 0.06 0.33
C THR A 109 -12.55 -0.17 1.67
N SER A 110 -12.02 0.36 2.77
CA SER A 110 -12.60 0.26 4.11
C SER A 110 -12.25 1.49 4.94
N PRO A 111 -13.18 2.01 5.76
CA PRO A 111 -12.89 3.15 6.63
C PRO A 111 -11.74 2.93 7.61
N VAL A 112 -11.52 1.69 8.03
CA VAL A 112 -10.43 1.33 8.96
C VAL A 112 -9.07 1.72 8.42
N MET A 113 -8.90 1.67 7.10
CA MET A 113 -7.62 1.99 6.45
C MET A 113 -7.31 3.47 6.44
N MET A 114 -8.29 4.32 6.71
CA MET A 114 -8.07 5.77 6.74
C MET A 114 -7.17 6.20 7.90
N SER A 115 -6.98 5.33 8.89
CA SER A 115 -6.14 5.67 10.05
C SER A 115 -4.70 5.96 9.65
N SER A 116 -4.16 5.25 8.66
CA SER A 116 -2.79 5.50 8.20
C SER A 116 -2.66 6.86 7.50
N ALA A 117 -3.67 7.27 6.74
CA ALA A 117 -3.68 8.57 6.08
C ALA A 117 -3.76 9.71 7.09
N ALA A 118 -4.45 9.51 8.22
CA ALA A 118 -4.58 10.52 9.26
C ALA A 118 -3.23 10.89 9.91
N PHE A 119 -2.23 10.01 9.86
CA PHE A 119 -0.90 10.29 10.38
C PHE A 119 0.03 10.95 9.36
N ALA A 120 -0.40 10.99 8.13
CA ALA A 120 0.37 11.64 7.07
C ALA A 120 -0.01 13.11 6.95
#